data_4e185db64367d849439318c32b939839
#
_entry.id   4e185db64367d849439318c32b939839
#
_cell.length_a   1.000
_cell.length_b   1.000
_cell.length_c   1.000
_cell.angle_alpha   90.00
_cell.angle_beta   90.00
_cell.angle_gamma   90.00
#
_symmetry.space_group_name_H-M   'P 1'
#
loop_
_entity.id
_entity.type
_entity.pdbx_description
1 polymer ?
#
loop_
_entity_poly.entity_id
_entity_poly.type
_entity_poly.pdbx_seq_one_letter_code
_entity_poly.pdbx_strand_id
1 'polypeptide(L)'
;PITIERVTPDLPVSPTLGTAYLRINGTYTTNPFRPIDRSGWSVEAFSTEEPEAQTGYDDNGKAFSAIDDAPCTYWGTQWRNAKPGPPHWITIDMGKSEELHGFTIRGRADPFTSDTPKASGNPRIFNVDVSDDNASWTRVGTFTVENRIENEVYLDHKATARYFRITVTATQADMYQTCIADIKAF
;
A
#
# COMPACT_ATOMS: atom_id res chain seq x y z
N PRO A 1 15.31 -19.05 5.54
CA PRO A 1 15.45 -19.85 4.34
C PRO A 1 14.23 -20.76 4.23
N ILE A 2 13.54 -20.69 3.09
CA ILE A 2 12.45 -21.60 2.78
C ILE A 2 13.10 -22.87 2.26
N THR A 3 12.99 -23.97 2.98
CA THR A 3 13.42 -25.27 2.49
C THR A 3 12.22 -25.90 1.75
N ILE A 4 12.34 -26.07 0.46
CA ILE A 4 11.34 -26.78 -0.32
C ILE A 4 11.76 -28.25 -0.37
N GLU A 5 11.09 -29.09 0.41
CA GLU A 5 11.22 -30.53 0.28
C GLU A 5 10.25 -31.06 -0.76
N ARG A 6 10.74 -31.92 -1.64
CA ARG A 6 9.90 -32.62 -2.60
C ARG A 6 9.06 -33.66 -1.84
N VAL A 7 7.81 -33.33 -1.61
CA VAL A 7 6.85 -34.30 -1.06
C VAL A 7 6.32 -35.10 -2.25
N THR A 8 6.61 -36.39 -2.31
CA THR A 8 5.90 -37.32 -3.20
C THR A 8 4.50 -37.49 -2.62
N PRO A 9 3.43 -37.06 -3.29
CA PRO A 9 2.11 -37.15 -2.71
C PRO A 9 1.60 -38.58 -2.73
N ASP A 10 1.20 -39.11 -1.59
CA ASP A 10 0.28 -40.26 -1.47
C ASP A 10 -1.19 -39.83 -1.75
N LEU A 11 -1.38 -38.82 -2.54
CA LEU A 11 -2.71 -38.34 -2.92
C LEU A 11 -3.03 -38.86 -4.32
N PRO A 12 -4.23 -39.43 -4.52
CA PRO A 12 -4.66 -39.84 -5.85
C PRO A 12 -4.65 -38.63 -6.78
N VAL A 13 -3.81 -38.66 -7.78
CA VAL A 13 -3.73 -37.63 -8.81
C VAL A 13 -5.00 -37.73 -9.63
N SER A 14 -5.83 -36.69 -9.58
CA SER A 14 -6.94 -36.58 -10.52
C SER A 14 -6.37 -36.42 -11.94
N PRO A 15 -6.65 -37.29 -12.87
CA PRO A 15 -6.06 -37.26 -14.21
C PRO A 15 -6.56 -36.11 -15.09
N THR A 16 -7.48 -35.27 -14.59
CA THR A 16 -8.15 -34.23 -15.37
C THR A 16 -7.70 -32.81 -15.09
N LEU A 17 -6.88 -32.58 -14.11
CA LEU A 17 -6.35 -31.22 -13.79
C LEU A 17 -4.88 -31.36 -13.44
N GLY A 18 -4.00 -30.97 -14.35
CA GLY A 18 -2.56 -30.88 -14.13
C GLY A 18 -2.16 -29.84 -13.07
N THR A 19 -2.79 -29.86 -11.92
CA THR A 19 -2.52 -28.95 -10.82
C THR A 19 -1.51 -29.59 -9.88
N ALA A 20 -0.30 -29.08 -9.87
CA ALA A 20 0.67 -29.41 -8.85
C ALA A 20 0.28 -28.74 -7.55
N TYR A 21 0.06 -29.49 -6.49
CA TYR A 21 -0.15 -28.96 -5.14
C TYR A 21 1.22 -28.83 -4.45
N LEU A 22 1.60 -27.62 -4.12
CA LEU A 22 2.72 -27.37 -3.23
C LEU A 22 2.19 -27.39 -1.79
N ARG A 23 2.53 -28.41 -1.01
CA ARG A 23 2.27 -28.44 0.42
C ARG A 23 3.49 -27.88 1.13
N ILE A 24 3.34 -26.71 1.75
CA ILE A 24 4.38 -26.13 2.60
C ILE A 24 4.03 -26.48 4.05
N ASN A 25 4.83 -27.34 4.67
CA ASN A 25 4.70 -27.61 6.10
C ASN A 25 5.43 -26.52 6.87
N GLY A 26 4.69 -25.61 7.47
CA GLY A 26 5.22 -24.51 8.26
C GLY A 26 4.11 -23.59 8.75
N THR A 27 4.41 -22.81 9.75
CA THR A 27 3.53 -21.71 10.18
C THR A 27 3.63 -20.62 9.10
N TYR A 28 2.55 -20.37 8.38
CA TYR A 28 2.50 -19.23 7.47
C TYR A 28 2.48 -17.96 8.31
N THR A 29 3.57 -17.24 8.35
CA THR A 29 3.48 -15.81 8.48
C THR A 29 3.30 -15.28 7.07
N THR A 30 2.16 -14.70 6.77
CA THR A 30 1.87 -14.09 5.47
C THR A 30 2.90 -13.02 5.11
N ASN A 31 3.54 -12.43 6.12
CA ASN A 31 4.66 -11.52 5.97
C ASN A 31 5.76 -11.91 6.98
N PRO A 32 6.98 -12.32 6.54
CA PRO A 32 8.09 -12.66 7.45
C PRO A 32 8.70 -11.43 8.12
N PHE A 33 8.39 -10.23 7.65
CA PHE A 33 8.92 -8.97 8.15
C PHE A 33 7.95 -8.35 9.17
N ARG A 34 8.50 -7.72 10.20
CA ARG A 34 7.70 -6.99 11.17
C ARG A 34 7.36 -5.60 10.60
N PRO A 35 6.13 -5.12 10.79
CA PRO A 35 5.80 -3.74 10.48
C PRO A 35 6.74 -2.78 11.23
N ILE A 36 7.19 -1.74 10.55
CA ILE A 36 7.96 -0.65 11.14
C ILE A 36 7.06 0.15 12.08
N ASP A 37 7.60 0.51 13.25
CA ASP A 37 6.90 1.37 14.20
C ASP A 37 6.64 2.75 13.58
N ARG A 38 5.37 3.15 13.56
CA ARG A 38 4.91 4.40 12.94
C ARG A 38 4.76 5.56 13.91
N SER A 39 5.09 5.39 15.19
CA SER A 39 4.91 6.42 16.22
C SER A 39 5.68 7.72 15.93
N GLY A 40 6.76 7.63 15.15
CA GLY A 40 7.56 8.77 14.70
C GLY A 40 7.24 9.26 13.28
N TRP A 41 6.24 8.70 12.62
CA TRP A 41 5.93 9.06 11.25
C TRP A 41 5.18 10.38 11.13
N SER A 42 5.46 11.11 10.07
CA SER A 42 4.71 12.31 9.68
C SER A 42 4.56 12.40 8.17
N VAL A 43 3.50 13.07 7.74
CA VAL A 43 3.34 13.44 6.33
C VAL A 43 4.20 14.68 6.07
N GLU A 44 5.24 14.53 5.26
CA GLU A 44 6.16 15.61 4.93
C GLU A 44 5.61 16.49 3.80
N ALA A 45 5.04 15.87 2.77
CA ALA A 45 4.48 16.58 1.64
C ALA A 45 3.50 15.69 0.85
N PHE A 46 2.62 16.30 0.10
CA PHE A 46 1.65 15.61 -0.75
C PHE A 46 1.24 16.47 -1.96
N SER A 47 0.70 15.84 -2.99
CA SER A 47 0.26 16.55 -4.19
C SER A 47 -0.95 17.44 -3.93
N THR A 48 -2.03 16.88 -3.42
CA THR A 48 -3.27 17.57 -3.01
C THR A 48 -4.01 16.76 -1.96
N GLU A 49 -4.93 17.38 -1.27
CA GLU A 49 -5.89 16.72 -0.37
C GLU A 49 -7.27 17.36 -0.46
N GLU A 50 -8.30 16.62 -0.07
CA GLU A 50 -9.69 17.10 0.01
C GLU A 50 -10.16 17.02 1.46
N PRO A 51 -9.87 18.04 2.29
CA PRO A 51 -10.11 17.99 3.74
C PRO A 51 -11.60 17.95 4.12
N GLU A 52 -12.49 18.19 3.17
CA GLU A 52 -13.94 18.13 3.35
C GLU A 52 -14.56 16.93 2.63
N ALA A 53 -13.80 15.85 2.48
CA ALA A 53 -14.20 14.74 1.65
C ALA A 53 -15.47 14.05 2.13
N GLN A 54 -15.75 14.07 3.44
CA GLN A 54 -16.94 13.43 3.97
C GLN A 54 -17.42 14.05 5.28
N THR A 55 -18.71 14.38 5.34
CA THR A 55 -19.37 14.81 6.56
C THR A 55 -19.42 13.67 7.59
N GLY A 56 -19.09 13.98 8.84
CA GLY A 56 -19.15 13.03 9.96
C GLY A 56 -17.83 12.32 10.31
N TYR A 57 -16.77 12.56 9.55
CA TYR A 57 -15.41 12.09 9.85
C TYR A 57 -14.46 13.28 9.62
N ASP A 58 -14.06 13.93 10.66
CA ASP A 58 -13.35 15.22 10.61
C ASP A 58 -12.00 15.18 9.88
N ASP A 59 -11.38 14.01 9.79
CA ASP A 59 -10.07 13.83 9.16
C ASP A 59 -10.11 13.16 7.79
N ASN A 60 -11.29 12.78 7.30
CA ASN A 60 -11.41 12.16 5.99
C ASN A 60 -10.99 13.11 4.85
N GLY A 61 -10.11 12.62 4.00
CA GLY A 61 -9.56 13.33 2.87
C GLY A 61 -8.21 13.99 3.14
N LYS A 62 -7.83 14.19 4.40
CA LYS A 62 -6.53 14.76 4.77
C LYS A 62 -5.39 13.76 4.51
N ALA A 63 -4.23 14.25 4.13
CA ALA A 63 -3.06 13.42 3.85
C ALA A 63 -2.60 12.60 5.07
N PHE A 64 -2.74 13.16 6.28
CA PHE A 64 -2.43 12.46 7.52
C PHE A 64 -3.24 11.17 7.70
N SER A 65 -4.45 11.09 7.17
CA SER A 65 -5.29 9.90 7.26
C SER A 65 -4.72 8.67 6.53
N ALA A 66 -3.67 8.83 5.76
CA ALA A 66 -2.95 7.70 5.17
C ALA A 66 -2.01 6.98 6.16
N ILE A 67 -1.79 7.53 7.36
CA ILE A 67 -0.86 6.98 8.37
C ILE A 67 -1.42 7.04 9.80
N ASP A 68 -2.71 7.30 9.99
CA ASP A 68 -3.36 7.50 11.29
C ASP A 68 -3.78 6.19 12.00
N ASP A 69 -3.54 5.05 11.37
CA ASP A 69 -3.93 3.70 11.85
C ASP A 69 -5.45 3.49 11.98
N ALA A 70 -6.24 4.35 11.35
CA ALA A 70 -7.70 4.28 11.37
C ALA A 70 -8.24 3.80 10.01
N PRO A 71 -8.68 2.55 9.87
CA PRO A 71 -9.06 1.98 8.57
C PRO A 71 -10.34 2.59 7.96
N CYS A 72 -11.05 3.42 8.73
CA CYS A 72 -12.27 4.11 8.28
C CYS A 72 -12.01 5.53 7.74
N THR A 73 -10.82 6.06 7.95
CA THR A 73 -10.36 7.32 7.36
C THR A 73 -9.55 7.06 6.09
N TYR A 74 -9.26 8.08 5.31
CA TYR A 74 -8.41 7.96 4.12
C TYR A 74 -7.90 9.32 3.66
N TRP A 75 -6.70 9.35 3.10
CA TRP A 75 -6.27 10.45 2.25
C TRP A 75 -7.03 10.40 0.94
N GLY A 76 -7.67 11.50 0.58
CA GLY A 76 -8.31 11.70 -0.72
C GLY A 76 -7.70 12.90 -1.42
N THR A 77 -7.25 12.74 -2.66
CA THR A 77 -6.81 13.90 -3.44
C THR A 77 -8.01 14.75 -3.86
N GLN A 78 -7.76 16.01 -4.17
CA GLN A 78 -8.80 17.00 -4.45
C GLN A 78 -9.77 16.57 -5.55
N TRP A 79 -11.07 16.72 -5.30
CA TRP A 79 -12.11 16.30 -6.26
C TRP A 79 -13.34 17.22 -6.32
N ARG A 80 -13.55 18.12 -5.33
CA ARG A 80 -14.69 19.03 -5.32
C ARG A 80 -14.52 20.20 -6.27
N ASN A 81 -13.52 21.05 -5.98
CA ASN A 81 -13.32 22.31 -6.69
C ASN A 81 -12.32 22.15 -7.83
N ALA A 82 -11.26 21.39 -7.62
CA ALA A 82 -10.34 20.99 -8.66
C ALA A 82 -10.38 19.47 -8.79
N LYS A 83 -10.02 18.97 -9.97
CA LYS A 83 -9.98 17.54 -10.29
C LYS A 83 -8.68 17.20 -10.99
N PRO A 84 -7.54 17.41 -10.30
CA PRO A 84 -6.25 17.03 -10.86
C PRO A 84 -6.26 15.53 -11.10
N GLY A 85 -5.77 15.11 -12.27
CA GLY A 85 -5.56 13.71 -12.56
C GLY A 85 -4.22 13.21 -12.00
N PRO A 86 -4.00 11.89 -11.97
CA PRO A 86 -2.69 11.33 -11.65
C PRO A 86 -1.57 11.93 -12.55
N PRO A 87 -0.31 11.98 -12.05
CA PRO A 87 0.17 11.32 -10.84
C PRO A 87 -0.14 12.09 -9.55
N HIS A 88 -0.56 11.36 -8.52
CA HIS A 88 -0.70 11.89 -7.17
C HIS A 88 0.36 11.26 -6.26
N TRP A 89 0.88 12.03 -5.33
CA TRP A 89 1.95 11.54 -4.47
C TRP A 89 1.81 12.02 -3.03
N ILE A 90 2.34 11.19 -2.13
CA ILE A 90 2.49 11.47 -0.71
C ILE A 90 3.89 11.07 -0.27
N THR A 91 4.54 11.92 0.50
CA THR A 91 5.86 11.69 1.09
C THR A 91 5.73 11.57 2.60
N ILE A 92 6.31 10.51 3.14
CA ILE A 92 6.33 10.21 4.57
C ILE A 92 7.76 10.34 5.08
N ASP A 93 7.91 11.06 6.19
CA ASP A 93 9.10 11.03 7.04
C ASP A 93 8.88 9.97 8.12
N MET A 94 9.73 8.96 8.17
CA MET A 94 9.68 7.92 9.19
C MET A 94 10.36 8.33 10.51
N GLY A 95 10.90 9.57 10.58
CA GLY A 95 11.59 10.12 11.75
C GLY A 95 13.04 9.66 11.89
N LYS A 96 13.38 8.52 11.30
CA LYS A 96 14.73 7.94 11.25
C LYS A 96 14.90 7.05 10.04
N SER A 97 16.13 6.70 9.71
CA SER A 97 16.41 5.75 8.65
C SER A 97 16.03 4.33 9.08
N GLU A 98 15.27 3.63 8.25
CA GLU A 98 14.75 2.27 8.47
C GLU A 98 15.13 1.36 7.29
N GLU A 99 15.26 0.07 7.56
CA GLU A 99 15.43 -0.96 6.53
C GLU A 99 14.05 -1.38 6.00
N LEU A 100 13.82 -1.20 4.70
CA LEU A 100 12.56 -1.42 4.01
C LEU A 100 12.65 -2.68 3.15
N HIS A 101 11.70 -3.60 3.31
CA HIS A 101 11.52 -4.80 2.50
C HIS A 101 10.26 -4.73 1.64
N GLY A 102 9.31 -3.89 2.02
CA GLY A 102 8.06 -3.74 1.30
C GLY A 102 7.08 -2.80 1.97
N PHE A 103 5.89 -2.74 1.39
CA PHE A 103 4.82 -1.85 1.84
C PHE A 103 3.48 -2.56 1.82
N THR A 104 2.62 -2.18 2.75
CA THR A 104 1.20 -2.52 2.70
C THR A 104 0.42 -1.25 2.40
N ILE A 105 -0.41 -1.29 1.36
CA ILE A 105 -1.28 -0.18 0.95
C ILE A 105 -2.72 -0.63 1.12
N ARG A 106 -3.42 0.04 2.04
CA ARG A 106 -4.86 -0.13 2.23
C ARG A 106 -5.60 0.91 1.40
N GLY A 107 -6.48 0.45 0.53
CA GLY A 107 -7.40 1.30 -0.21
C GLY A 107 -8.61 1.72 0.64
N ARG A 108 -9.38 2.68 0.13
CA ARG A 108 -10.66 3.07 0.72
C ARG A 108 -11.67 1.93 0.62
N ALA A 109 -12.37 1.64 1.71
CA ALA A 109 -13.49 0.69 1.75
C ALA A 109 -14.83 1.34 1.42
N ASP A 110 -15.85 0.51 1.11
CA ASP A 110 -17.23 0.93 0.91
C ASP A 110 -18.21 -0.16 1.43
N PRO A 111 -18.96 0.06 2.50
CA PRO A 111 -18.87 1.21 3.42
C PRO A 111 -17.52 1.27 4.16
N PHE A 112 -17.17 2.42 4.72
CA PHE A 112 -15.85 2.68 5.35
C PHE A 112 -15.48 1.71 6.47
N THR A 113 -16.45 1.09 7.10
CA THR A 113 -16.26 0.11 8.18
C THR A 113 -16.13 -1.33 7.70
N SER A 114 -16.05 -1.56 6.39
CA SER A 114 -15.98 -2.88 5.76
C SER A 114 -14.60 -3.18 5.18
N ASP A 115 -14.43 -4.43 4.76
CA ASP A 115 -13.28 -4.86 3.96
C ASP A 115 -13.62 -4.96 2.46
N THR A 116 -14.72 -4.32 2.04
CA THR A 116 -15.10 -4.26 0.63
C THR A 116 -14.35 -3.10 -0.05
N PRO A 117 -13.44 -3.37 -0.99
CA PRO A 117 -12.68 -2.30 -1.62
C PRO A 117 -13.55 -1.42 -2.50
N LYS A 118 -13.39 -0.10 -2.38
CA LYS A 118 -13.98 0.87 -3.29
C LYS A 118 -13.10 0.99 -4.53
N ALA A 119 -13.60 0.62 -5.70
CA ALA A 119 -12.81 0.76 -6.93
C ALA A 119 -12.42 2.22 -7.24
N SER A 120 -13.30 3.18 -6.90
CA SER A 120 -13.05 4.59 -7.19
C SER A 120 -11.91 5.16 -6.37
N GLY A 121 -10.78 5.43 -7.02
CA GLY A 121 -9.64 6.13 -6.43
C GLY A 121 -8.61 5.24 -5.74
N ASN A 122 -8.88 3.97 -5.45
CA ASN A 122 -7.85 3.09 -4.90
C ASN A 122 -6.69 2.91 -5.87
N PRO A 123 -5.43 2.87 -5.42
CA PRO A 123 -4.27 2.70 -6.27
C PRO A 123 -4.34 1.42 -7.11
N ARG A 124 -3.98 1.53 -8.41
CA ARG A 124 -3.76 0.38 -9.30
C ARG A 124 -2.31 0.27 -9.72
N ILE A 125 -1.71 1.39 -10.11
CA ILE A 125 -0.28 1.45 -10.45
C ILE A 125 0.34 2.57 -9.63
N PHE A 126 1.41 2.25 -8.94
CA PHE A 126 2.15 3.23 -8.16
C PHE A 126 3.64 2.93 -8.12
N ASN A 127 4.40 3.98 -7.92
CA ASN A 127 5.83 3.94 -7.72
C ASN A 127 6.17 4.16 -6.26
N VAL A 128 7.27 3.58 -5.81
CA VAL A 128 7.88 3.89 -4.51
C VAL A 128 9.29 4.42 -4.76
N ASP A 129 9.53 5.60 -4.24
CA ASP A 129 10.83 6.24 -4.21
C ASP A 129 11.27 6.43 -2.76
N VAL A 130 12.56 6.33 -2.46
CA VAL A 130 13.14 6.50 -1.13
C VAL A 130 14.22 7.56 -1.12
N SER A 131 14.45 8.17 0.05
CA SER A 131 15.45 9.22 0.25
C SER A 131 15.92 9.26 1.70
N ASP A 132 17.16 9.67 1.96
CA ASP A 132 17.65 9.98 3.30
C ASP A 132 17.62 11.48 3.60
N ASP A 133 17.59 12.33 2.58
CA ASP A 133 17.74 13.79 2.68
C ASP A 133 16.49 14.57 2.20
N ASN A 134 15.43 13.88 1.77
CA ASN A 134 14.22 14.43 1.16
C ASN A 134 14.50 15.28 -0.12
N ALA A 135 15.67 15.19 -0.70
CA ALA A 135 16.08 15.94 -1.88
C ALA A 135 16.48 14.99 -3.03
N SER A 136 17.29 13.98 -2.71
CA SER A 136 17.76 12.97 -3.66
C SER A 136 16.93 11.71 -3.56
N TRP A 137 16.24 11.32 -4.62
CA TRP A 137 15.28 10.23 -4.62
C TRP A 137 15.73 9.06 -5.50
N THR A 138 15.59 7.85 -4.99
CA THR A 138 15.86 6.61 -5.72
C THR A 138 14.59 5.77 -5.84
N ARG A 139 14.23 5.37 -7.09
CA ARG A 139 13.13 4.45 -7.34
C ARG A 139 13.49 3.05 -6.85
N VAL A 140 12.69 2.49 -5.94
CA VAL A 140 12.87 1.14 -5.40
C VAL A 140 11.82 0.13 -5.89
N GLY A 141 10.74 0.62 -6.50
CA GLY A 141 9.75 -0.26 -7.10
C GLY A 141 8.67 0.48 -7.90
N THR A 142 8.08 -0.24 -8.85
CA THR A 142 6.85 0.10 -9.56
C THR A 142 5.92 -1.09 -9.46
N PHE A 143 4.73 -0.88 -8.91
CA PHE A 143 3.81 -1.94 -8.57
C PHE A 143 2.50 -1.78 -9.30
N THR A 144 1.95 -2.90 -9.77
CA THR A 144 0.57 -3.02 -10.26
C THR A 144 -0.18 -3.94 -9.33
N VAL A 145 -1.29 -3.46 -8.77
CA VAL A 145 -2.06 -4.21 -7.78
C VAL A 145 -3.52 -4.34 -8.19
N GLU A 146 -4.16 -5.39 -7.68
CA GLU A 146 -5.58 -5.62 -7.88
C GLU A 146 -6.43 -4.75 -6.96
N ASN A 147 -7.73 -4.67 -7.24
CA ASN A 147 -8.69 -3.98 -6.36
C ASN A 147 -9.00 -4.84 -5.14
N ARG A 148 -8.05 -4.93 -4.24
CA ARG A 148 -8.20 -5.53 -2.90
C ARG A 148 -8.22 -4.42 -1.87
N ILE A 149 -8.81 -4.72 -0.69
CA ILE A 149 -8.83 -3.74 0.39
C ILE A 149 -7.42 -3.41 0.87
N GLU A 150 -6.54 -4.41 0.90
CA GLU A 150 -5.15 -4.27 1.29
C GLU A 150 -4.26 -5.05 0.32
N ASN A 151 -3.19 -4.44 -0.10
CA ASN A 151 -2.20 -5.03 -0.99
C ASN A 151 -0.81 -4.94 -0.33
N GLU A 152 -0.15 -6.08 -0.18
CA GLU A 152 1.26 -6.15 0.17
C GLU A 152 2.11 -6.17 -1.09
N VAL A 153 3.14 -5.34 -1.13
CA VAL A 153 4.14 -5.30 -2.19
C VAL A 153 5.53 -5.41 -1.60
N TYR A 154 6.37 -6.18 -2.27
CA TYR A 154 7.73 -6.48 -1.83
C TYR A 154 8.73 -5.84 -2.76
N LEU A 155 9.78 -5.25 -2.20
CA LEU A 155 10.91 -4.73 -2.96
C LEU A 155 11.76 -5.89 -3.48
N ASP A 156 12.29 -5.78 -4.69
CA ASP A 156 13.23 -6.77 -5.24
C ASP A 156 14.52 -6.83 -4.40
N HIS A 157 14.93 -5.68 -3.88
CA HIS A 157 16.06 -5.53 -2.97
C HIS A 157 15.65 -4.61 -1.82
N LYS A 158 16.08 -4.96 -0.59
CA LYS A 158 15.87 -4.08 0.55
C LYS A 158 16.50 -2.70 0.31
N ALA A 159 15.87 -1.68 0.83
CA ALA A 159 16.37 -0.32 0.82
C ALA A 159 16.53 0.18 2.26
N THR A 160 17.41 1.14 2.49
CA THR A 160 17.53 1.82 3.77
C THR A 160 17.33 3.30 3.53
N ALA A 161 16.38 3.93 4.21
CA ALA A 161 16.05 5.33 4.02
C ALA A 161 15.22 5.90 5.17
N ARG A 162 15.23 7.23 5.34
CA ARG A 162 14.37 7.96 6.28
C ARG A 162 13.03 8.34 5.66
N TYR A 163 13.02 8.66 4.38
CA TYR A 163 11.80 9.10 3.67
C TYR A 163 11.42 8.09 2.62
N PHE A 164 10.12 7.91 2.43
CA PHE A 164 9.60 7.28 1.23
C PHE A 164 8.49 8.13 0.60
N ARG A 165 8.33 7.99 -0.71
CA ARG A 165 7.26 8.61 -1.49
C ARG A 165 6.51 7.57 -2.28
N ILE A 166 5.20 7.57 -2.14
CA ILE A 166 4.31 6.78 -2.99
C ILE A 166 3.72 7.71 -4.04
N THR A 167 3.92 7.37 -5.31
CA THR A 167 3.38 8.13 -6.45
C THR A 167 2.40 7.24 -7.21
N VAL A 168 1.10 7.50 -7.08
CA VAL A 168 0.03 6.78 -7.78
C VAL A 168 -0.09 7.34 -9.19
N THR A 169 0.16 6.51 -10.19
CA THR A 169 0.10 6.88 -11.62
C THR A 169 -1.18 6.40 -12.29
N ALA A 170 -1.87 5.40 -11.73
CA ALA A 170 -3.19 4.97 -12.16
C ALA A 170 -4.00 4.44 -10.98
N THR A 171 -5.30 4.69 -11.00
CA THR A 171 -6.24 4.22 -9.98
C THR A 171 -7.08 3.06 -10.51
N GLN A 172 -7.72 2.31 -9.61
CA GLN A 172 -8.79 1.39 -9.98
C GLN A 172 -9.93 2.20 -10.62
N ALA A 173 -10.59 1.65 -11.63
CA ALA A 173 -11.63 2.34 -12.42
C ALA A 173 -11.17 3.65 -13.10
N ASP A 174 -9.85 3.86 -13.27
CA ASP A 174 -9.25 5.00 -13.96
C ASP A 174 -9.80 6.38 -13.51
N MET A 175 -10.04 6.51 -12.21
CA MET A 175 -10.52 7.75 -11.61
C MET A 175 -9.43 8.82 -11.55
N TYR A 176 -9.84 10.08 -11.66
CA TYR A 176 -8.93 11.22 -11.52
C TYR A 176 -8.42 11.44 -10.08
N GLN A 177 -9.17 10.97 -9.07
CA GLN A 177 -8.78 11.08 -7.66
C GLN A 177 -8.05 9.83 -7.17
N THR A 178 -7.21 9.98 -6.16
CA THR A 178 -6.58 8.88 -5.41
C THR A 178 -7.12 8.84 -3.98
N CYS A 179 -7.36 7.62 -3.48
CA CYS A 179 -7.77 7.38 -2.08
C CYS A 179 -6.87 6.31 -1.46
N ILE A 180 -6.23 6.62 -0.34
CA ILE A 180 -5.42 5.66 0.44
C ILE A 180 -5.85 5.77 1.90
N ALA A 181 -6.31 4.64 2.47
CA ALA A 181 -6.76 4.59 3.86
C ALA A 181 -5.63 4.30 4.83
N ASP A 182 -4.62 3.52 4.44
CA ASP A 182 -3.47 3.28 5.31
C ASP A 182 -2.23 2.87 4.51
N ILE A 183 -1.07 3.27 5.00
CA ILE A 183 0.24 2.90 4.48
C ILE A 183 1.07 2.34 5.63
N LYS A 184 1.62 1.14 5.44
CA LYS A 184 2.59 0.52 6.33
C LYS A 184 3.84 0.18 5.54
N ALA A 185 4.98 0.09 6.22
CA ALA A 185 6.22 -0.45 5.69
C ALA A 185 6.74 -1.57 6.61
N PHE A 186 7.52 -2.46 6.06
CA PHE A 186 8.12 -3.59 6.77
C PHE A 186 9.49 -3.96 6.22
#